data_2ad495d593039b442c60ccb7724fd0a8
#
_entry.id   2ad495d593039b442c60ccb7724fd0a8
#
_cell.length_a   1.000
_cell.length_b   1.000
_cell.length_c   1.000
_cell.angle_alpha   90.00
_cell.angle_beta   90.00
_cell.angle_gamma   90.00
#
_symmetry.space_group_name_H-M   'P 1'
#
loop_
_entity.id
_entity.type
_entity.pdbx_description
1 polymer ?
#
loop_
_entity_poly.entity_id
_entity_poly.type
_entity_poly.pdbx_seq_one_letter_code
_entity_poly.pdbx_strand_id
1 'polypeptide(L)'
;MGQFTDTSPNEETQLNVAGPYLAQAATMTELEDWGPLEEATGTEMQTSGYTLWEEGAASSGVWVCSPGPSFWKLDTNEFVHIICGSMTVTPEGGESVTLKAGDTMVFPRGWEGTWEIHETLRRLYVIF
;
A
#
# COMPACT_ATOMS: atom_id res chain seq x y z
N MET A 1 4.62 23.12 -7.84
CA MET A 1 4.49 22.08 -8.82
C MET A 1 5.77 21.90 -9.61
N GLY A 2 6.23 20.72 -9.70
CA GLY A 2 7.47 20.46 -10.39
C GLY A 2 7.39 20.75 -11.87
N GLN A 3 8.50 21.05 -12.43
CA GLN A 3 8.63 21.30 -13.84
C GLN A 3 9.54 20.27 -14.44
N PHE A 4 9.14 19.75 -15.57
CA PHE A 4 10.01 18.86 -16.31
C PHE A 4 10.75 19.71 -17.30
N THR A 5 11.93 20.15 -16.88
CA THR A 5 12.70 21.06 -17.68
C THR A 5 13.84 20.38 -18.40
N ASP A 6 14.05 19.12 -18.11
CA ASP A 6 15.09 18.40 -18.74
C ASP A 6 14.72 18.13 -20.19
N THR A 7 15.66 18.37 -21.07
CA THR A 7 15.38 18.29 -22.49
C THR A 7 16.20 17.26 -23.20
N SER A 8 16.80 16.32 -22.49
CA SER A 8 17.59 15.33 -23.18
C SER A 8 16.69 14.48 -24.08
N PRO A 9 17.19 13.98 -25.18
CA PRO A 9 16.36 13.24 -26.13
C PRO A 9 15.70 12.01 -25.53
N ASN A 10 16.40 11.32 -24.64
CA ASN A 10 15.80 10.15 -24.03
C ASN A 10 14.69 10.53 -23.10
N GLU A 11 14.70 11.75 -22.63
CA GLU A 11 13.72 12.18 -21.66
C GLU A 11 12.58 12.91 -22.30
N GLU A 12 12.64 13.12 -23.57
CA GLU A 12 11.50 13.75 -24.24
C GLU A 12 10.24 12.93 -24.07
N THR A 13 10.38 11.61 -24.15
CA THR A 13 9.23 10.76 -23.90
C THR A 13 8.71 10.95 -22.49
N GLN A 14 9.63 11.09 -21.54
CA GLN A 14 9.24 11.29 -20.16
C GLN A 14 8.60 12.66 -19.96
N LEU A 15 9.11 13.66 -20.67
CA LEU A 15 8.53 15.00 -20.58
C LEU A 15 7.09 15.00 -21.02
N ASN A 16 6.72 14.07 -21.90
CA ASN A 16 5.35 13.98 -22.37
C ASN A 16 4.49 13.12 -21.47
N VAL A 17 5.07 12.60 -20.38
CA VAL A 17 4.34 11.77 -19.44
C VAL A 17 3.99 12.63 -18.25
N ALA A 18 2.76 12.52 -17.79
CA ALA A 18 2.30 13.29 -16.65
C ALA A 18 3.07 12.93 -15.37
N GLY A 19 3.65 11.73 -15.33
CA GLY A 19 4.36 11.22 -14.16
C GLY A 19 4.11 9.73 -14.04
N PRO A 20 4.64 9.08 -13.00
CA PRO A 20 4.30 7.69 -12.75
C PRO A 20 2.80 7.51 -12.69
N TYR A 21 2.28 6.49 -13.38
CA TYR A 21 0.86 6.44 -13.65
C TYR A 21 0.43 4.98 -13.76
N LEU A 22 -0.66 4.64 -13.11
CA LEU A 22 -1.23 3.31 -13.17
C LEU A 22 -2.73 3.44 -13.44
N ALA A 23 -3.15 2.97 -14.61
CA ALA A 23 -4.56 2.99 -14.96
C ALA A 23 -5.28 1.88 -14.22
N GLN A 24 -6.50 2.14 -13.81
CA GLN A 24 -7.39 1.13 -13.24
C GLN A 24 -6.79 0.45 -12.02
N ALA A 25 -6.19 1.24 -11.12
CA ALA A 25 -5.54 0.67 -9.93
C ALA A 25 -6.54 -0.14 -9.10
N ALA A 26 -7.82 0.19 -9.16
CA ALA A 26 -8.83 -0.50 -8.38
C ALA A 26 -9.10 -1.91 -8.89
N THR A 27 -8.85 -2.19 -10.17
CA THR A 27 -9.28 -3.45 -10.76
C THR A 27 -8.19 -4.16 -11.56
N MET A 28 -7.03 -3.53 -11.75
CA MET A 28 -5.98 -4.13 -12.55
C MET A 28 -5.58 -5.49 -12.00
N THR A 29 -5.26 -6.43 -12.88
CA THR A 29 -5.00 -7.80 -12.51
C THR A 29 -3.53 -8.21 -12.70
N GLU A 30 -2.70 -7.34 -13.25
CA GLU A 30 -1.30 -7.67 -13.48
C GLU A 30 -0.48 -7.38 -12.25
N LEU A 31 -0.73 -8.15 -11.20
CA LEU A 31 -0.05 -7.99 -9.92
C LEU A 31 1.10 -8.97 -9.85
N GLU A 32 2.19 -8.53 -9.21
CA GLU A 32 3.31 -9.40 -8.91
C GLU A 32 3.00 -10.21 -7.67
N ASP A 33 3.43 -11.46 -7.67
CA ASP A 33 3.32 -12.30 -6.48
C ASP A 33 4.44 -11.88 -5.53
N TRP A 34 4.06 -11.37 -4.36
CA TRP A 34 5.03 -10.95 -3.35
C TRP A 34 5.17 -11.97 -2.23
N GLY A 35 4.52 -13.14 -2.37
CA GLY A 35 4.70 -14.25 -1.46
C GLY A 35 3.95 -14.13 -0.16
N PRO A 36 4.26 -14.99 0.79
CA PRO A 36 3.58 -14.98 2.07
C PRO A 36 3.98 -13.77 2.90
N LEU A 37 3.03 -13.29 3.68
CA LEU A 37 3.24 -12.14 4.55
C LEU A 37 4.01 -12.59 5.78
N GLU A 38 5.18 -12.02 6.02
CA GLU A 38 6.01 -12.38 7.17
C GLU A 38 5.34 -12.02 8.48
N GLU A 39 4.57 -10.94 8.49
CA GLU A 39 3.94 -10.45 9.71
C GLU A 39 2.73 -11.26 10.12
N ALA A 40 2.32 -12.24 9.34
CA ALA A 40 1.14 -13.05 9.68
C ALA A 40 1.38 -13.81 10.98
N THR A 41 0.37 -13.80 11.85
CA THR A 41 0.48 -14.41 13.17
C THR A 41 -0.38 -15.65 13.33
N GLY A 42 -1.15 -16.00 12.32
CA GLY A 42 -2.01 -17.17 12.35
C GLY A 42 -1.96 -17.90 11.03
N THR A 43 -3.04 -17.80 10.29
CA THR A 43 -3.11 -18.40 8.95
C THR A 43 -2.03 -17.80 8.05
N GLU A 44 -1.53 -18.59 7.11
CA GLU A 44 -0.64 -18.06 6.10
C GLU A 44 -1.40 -17.09 5.21
N MET A 45 -0.82 -15.92 4.99
CA MET A 45 -1.45 -14.86 4.20
C MET A 45 -0.61 -14.61 2.98
N GLN A 46 -1.25 -14.49 1.82
CA GLN A 46 -0.56 -14.29 0.55
C GLN A 46 -0.66 -12.85 0.13
N THR A 47 0.43 -12.30 -0.37
CA THR A 47 0.45 -10.91 -0.82
C THR A 47 0.80 -10.83 -2.30
N SER A 48 0.31 -9.78 -2.91
CA SER A 48 0.67 -9.42 -4.27
C SER A 48 0.54 -7.91 -4.39
N GLY A 49 1.07 -7.36 -5.47
CA GLY A 49 0.97 -5.92 -5.60
C GLY A 49 1.63 -5.40 -6.86
N TYR A 50 1.70 -4.09 -6.91
CA TYR A 50 2.30 -3.39 -8.03
C TYR A 50 2.94 -2.13 -7.47
N THR A 51 4.25 -1.97 -7.72
CA THR A 51 4.95 -0.78 -7.26
C THR A 51 4.81 0.29 -8.32
N LEU A 52 4.18 1.40 -7.96
CA LEU A 52 4.00 2.51 -8.88
C LEU A 52 5.26 3.36 -8.94
N TRP A 53 5.88 3.62 -7.78
CA TRP A 53 7.01 4.54 -7.74
C TRP A 53 7.77 4.32 -6.45
N GLU A 54 9.10 4.41 -6.55
CA GLU A 54 9.99 4.29 -5.41
C GLU A 54 11.09 5.33 -5.52
N GLU A 55 11.44 5.92 -4.37
CA GLU A 55 12.60 6.79 -4.30
C GLU A 55 13.09 6.80 -2.86
N GLY A 56 14.32 6.31 -2.64
CA GLY A 56 14.85 6.21 -1.29
C GLY A 56 13.98 5.30 -0.45
N ALA A 57 13.55 5.81 0.70
CA ALA A 57 12.67 5.06 1.59
C ALA A 57 11.20 5.18 1.22
N ALA A 58 10.87 6.01 0.23
CA ALA A 58 9.50 6.24 -0.16
C ALA A 58 9.07 5.23 -1.22
N SER A 59 7.83 4.79 -1.14
CA SER A 59 7.30 3.82 -2.08
C SER A 59 5.79 3.99 -2.16
N SER A 60 5.23 3.70 -3.32
CA SER A 60 3.78 3.75 -3.47
C SER A 60 3.33 2.70 -4.46
N GLY A 61 2.08 2.28 -4.32
CA GLY A 61 1.55 1.29 -5.23
C GLY A 61 0.26 0.68 -4.75
N VAL A 62 0.02 -0.53 -5.21
CA VAL A 62 -1.15 -1.33 -4.86
C VAL A 62 -0.68 -2.54 -4.06
N TRP A 63 -1.37 -2.86 -2.99
CA TRP A 63 -1.09 -4.03 -2.17
C TRP A 63 -2.37 -4.83 -2.01
N VAL A 64 -2.26 -6.13 -2.22
CA VAL A 64 -3.37 -7.06 -2.08
C VAL A 64 -2.94 -8.13 -1.09
N CYS A 65 -3.82 -8.45 -0.14
CA CYS A 65 -3.49 -9.42 0.89
C CYS A 65 -4.71 -10.26 1.25
N SER A 66 -4.49 -11.56 1.39
CA SER A 66 -5.54 -12.48 1.79
C SER A 66 -5.89 -12.29 3.27
N PRO A 67 -7.06 -12.83 3.70
CA PRO A 67 -7.50 -12.64 5.10
C PRO A 67 -6.58 -13.27 6.12
N GLY A 68 -6.58 -12.70 7.32
CA GLY A 68 -5.85 -13.21 8.45
C GLY A 68 -5.35 -12.13 9.37
N PRO A 69 -4.80 -12.53 10.52
CA PRO A 69 -4.22 -11.60 11.48
C PRO A 69 -2.73 -11.40 11.24
N SER A 70 -2.24 -10.20 11.56
CA SER A 70 -0.83 -9.88 11.44
C SER A 70 -0.47 -8.85 12.50
N PHE A 71 0.83 -8.81 12.84
CA PHE A 71 1.34 -7.87 13.84
C PHE A 71 2.41 -7.01 13.21
N TRP A 72 2.36 -5.70 13.45
CA TRP A 72 3.21 -4.74 12.76
C TRP A 72 3.89 -3.79 13.72
N LYS A 73 5.15 -3.52 13.40
CA LYS A 73 5.91 -2.43 14.00
C LYS A 73 6.46 -1.64 12.83
N LEU A 74 5.93 -0.46 12.61
CA LEU A 74 6.27 0.31 11.42
C LEU A 74 7.40 1.30 11.75
N ASP A 75 8.41 1.30 10.89
CA ASP A 75 9.51 2.26 11.02
C ASP A 75 9.42 3.34 9.96
N THR A 76 8.31 3.41 9.25
CA THR A 76 8.02 4.46 8.27
C THR A 76 6.60 4.92 8.50
N ASN A 77 6.24 6.04 7.87
CA ASN A 77 4.84 6.45 7.81
C ASN A 77 4.20 5.71 6.65
N GLU A 78 2.91 5.42 6.80
CA GLU A 78 2.21 4.73 5.72
C GLU A 78 0.80 5.27 5.59
N PHE A 79 0.48 5.84 4.43
CA PHE A 79 -0.87 6.25 4.07
C PHE A 79 -1.52 5.11 3.29
N VAL A 80 -2.78 4.79 3.61
CA VAL A 80 -3.51 3.76 2.87
C VAL A 80 -4.90 4.26 2.51
N HIS A 81 -5.36 3.76 1.37
CA HIS A 81 -6.74 3.98 0.93
C HIS A 81 -7.29 2.61 0.53
N ILE A 82 -8.36 2.19 1.18
CA ILE A 82 -8.91 0.86 0.96
C ILE A 82 -9.78 0.90 -0.29
N ILE A 83 -9.50 0.01 -1.23
CA ILE A 83 -10.28 -0.10 -2.46
C ILE A 83 -11.37 -1.15 -2.30
N CYS A 84 -11.01 -2.33 -1.77
CA CYS A 84 -12.01 -3.35 -1.49
C CYS A 84 -11.51 -4.24 -0.37
N GLY A 85 -12.44 -4.99 0.21
CA GLY A 85 -12.15 -5.78 1.40
C GLY A 85 -12.32 -4.96 2.66
N SER A 86 -11.94 -5.54 3.77
CA SER A 86 -12.04 -4.85 5.06
C SER A 86 -10.97 -5.36 6.00
N MET A 87 -10.57 -4.50 6.94
CA MET A 87 -9.60 -4.87 7.95
C MET A 87 -9.88 -4.10 9.22
N THR A 88 -9.55 -4.72 10.35
CA THR A 88 -9.60 -4.04 11.64
C THR A 88 -8.18 -3.80 12.10
N VAL A 89 -7.86 -2.56 12.46
CA VAL A 89 -6.54 -2.21 12.97
C VAL A 89 -6.69 -1.85 14.45
N THR A 90 -5.77 -2.35 15.26
CA THR A 90 -5.80 -2.13 16.69
C THR A 90 -4.41 -1.74 17.14
N PRO A 91 -4.17 -0.45 17.46
CA PRO A 91 -2.87 -0.07 17.99
C PRO A 91 -2.67 -0.67 19.38
N GLU A 92 -1.42 -0.91 19.74
CA GLU A 92 -1.11 -1.39 21.09
C GLU A 92 -1.66 -0.40 22.11
N GLY A 93 -2.48 -0.92 23.03
CA GLY A 93 -3.06 -0.09 24.08
C GLY A 93 -4.13 0.86 23.61
N GLY A 94 -4.60 0.74 22.37
CA GLY A 94 -5.59 1.66 21.83
C GLY A 94 -6.83 0.94 21.34
N GLU A 95 -7.72 1.71 20.74
CA GLU A 95 -9.00 1.20 20.29
C GLU A 95 -8.94 0.78 18.83
N SER A 96 -9.73 -0.22 18.50
CA SER A 96 -9.79 -0.76 17.15
C SER A 96 -10.61 0.14 16.23
N VAL A 97 -10.19 0.16 14.97
CA VAL A 97 -10.94 0.81 13.90
C VAL A 97 -11.06 -0.19 12.76
N THR A 98 -12.24 -0.33 12.21
CA THR A 98 -12.44 -1.18 11.03
C THR A 98 -12.50 -0.30 9.79
N LEU A 99 -11.62 -0.60 8.85
CA LEU A 99 -11.51 0.11 7.58
C LEU A 99 -12.18 -0.73 6.50
N LYS A 100 -12.88 -0.06 5.60
CA LYS A 100 -13.53 -0.72 4.47
C LYS A 100 -13.41 0.17 3.25
N ALA A 101 -13.92 -0.32 2.14
CA ALA A 101 -13.76 0.37 0.86
C ALA A 101 -14.11 1.85 0.98
N GLY A 102 -13.21 2.69 0.52
CA GLY A 102 -13.38 4.14 0.56
C GLY A 102 -12.70 4.81 1.75
N ASP A 103 -12.30 4.05 2.75
CA ASP A 103 -11.67 4.64 3.95
C ASP A 103 -10.19 4.88 3.72
N THR A 104 -9.66 5.89 4.41
CA THR A 104 -8.24 6.17 4.41
C THR A 104 -7.73 6.22 5.83
N MET A 105 -6.43 5.94 5.99
CA MET A 105 -5.79 6.04 7.29
C MET A 105 -4.31 6.28 7.10
N VAL A 106 -3.70 6.94 8.07
CA VAL A 106 -2.25 7.05 8.14
C VAL A 106 -1.79 6.28 9.37
N PHE A 107 -0.80 5.41 9.16
CA PHE A 107 -0.07 4.77 10.24
C PHE A 107 1.22 5.54 10.41
N PRO A 108 1.36 6.34 11.46
CA PRO A 108 2.59 7.13 11.64
C PRO A 108 3.75 6.24 12.01
N ARG A 109 4.96 6.72 11.73
CA ARG A 109 6.17 6.02 12.10
C ARG A 109 6.11 5.65 13.57
N GLY A 110 6.46 4.41 13.88
CA GLY A 110 6.40 3.91 15.24
C GLY A 110 5.09 3.26 15.60
N TRP A 111 4.13 3.26 14.68
CA TRP A 111 2.85 2.59 14.94
C TRP A 111 3.10 1.11 15.19
N GLU A 112 2.48 0.59 16.23
CA GLU A 112 2.62 -0.82 16.60
C GLU A 112 1.25 -1.36 16.93
N GLY A 113 0.92 -2.53 16.37
CA GLY A 113 -0.39 -3.11 16.63
C GLY A 113 -0.72 -4.23 15.66
N THR A 114 -1.97 -4.61 15.65
CA THR A 114 -2.44 -5.72 14.83
C THR A 114 -3.33 -5.23 13.69
N TRP A 115 -3.25 -5.95 12.59
CA TRP A 115 -4.17 -5.79 11.46
C TRP A 115 -4.85 -7.13 11.26
N GLU A 116 -6.17 -7.12 11.31
CA GLU A 116 -6.96 -8.32 11.03
C GLU A 116 -7.69 -8.08 9.72
N ILE A 117 -7.28 -8.77 8.66
CA ILE A 117 -7.93 -8.65 7.36
C ILE A 117 -9.07 -9.66 7.34
N HIS A 118 -10.29 -9.17 7.10
CA HIS A 118 -11.50 -9.99 7.13
C HIS A 118 -11.86 -10.53 5.76
N GLU A 119 -11.67 -9.71 4.73
CA GLU A 119 -11.91 -10.08 3.34
C GLU A 119 -10.70 -9.63 2.56
N THR A 120 -10.34 -10.38 1.53
CA THR A 120 -9.17 -10.03 0.72
C THR A 120 -9.14 -8.54 0.49
N LEU A 121 -8.03 -7.95 0.87
CA LEU A 121 -7.87 -6.49 0.90
C LEU A 121 -7.11 -6.04 -0.32
N ARG A 122 -7.61 -4.99 -0.96
CA ARG A 122 -6.83 -4.25 -1.96
C ARG A 122 -6.77 -2.82 -1.49
N ARG A 123 -5.57 -2.28 -1.45
CA ARG A 123 -5.41 -0.89 -1.03
C ARG A 123 -4.33 -0.21 -1.83
N LEU A 124 -4.46 1.11 -1.96
CA LEU A 124 -3.37 1.96 -2.40
C LEU A 124 -2.56 2.32 -1.18
N TYR A 125 -1.25 2.46 -1.34
CA TYR A 125 -0.40 2.82 -0.22
C TYR A 125 0.66 3.81 -0.65
N VAL A 126 1.09 4.63 0.31
CA VAL A 126 2.26 5.48 0.18
C VAL A 126 3.05 5.31 1.47
N ILE A 127 4.28 4.85 1.34
CA ILE A 127 5.21 4.71 2.46
C ILE A 127 6.22 5.83 2.35
N PHE A 128 6.45 6.53 3.48
CA PHE A 128 7.38 7.66 3.44
C PHE A 128 7.97 7.97 4.80
#